data_c762dd4b8fa4fd4d756936a7fbbfd670
#
_entry.id   c762dd4b8fa4fd4d756936a7fbbfd670
#
_cell.length_a   1.000
_cell.length_b   1.000
_cell.length_c   1.000
_cell.angle_alpha   90.00
_cell.angle_beta   90.00
_cell.angle_gamma   90.00
#
_symmetry.space_group_name_H-M   'P 1'
#
loop_
_entity.id
_entity.type
_entity.pdbx_description
1 polymer ?
#
loop_
_entity_poly.entity_id
_entity_poly.type
_entity_poly.pdbx_seq_one_letter_code
_entity_poly.pdbx_strand_id
1 'polypeptide(L)' 'MNELYIVIELQKTGNQMASLVTSHETLQDAQHKFYSVAAAAAISQLDKHSVILINDDGFTIEKLTFEH' A
#
# COMPACT_ATOMS: atom_id res chain seq x y z
N MET A 1 -17.79 -17.07 -4.15
CA MET A 1 -16.60 -16.48 -4.74
C MET A 1 -15.91 -15.64 -3.69
N ASN A 2 -14.60 -15.77 -3.53
CA ASN A 2 -13.86 -15.08 -2.49
C ASN A 2 -13.46 -13.68 -2.94
N GLU A 3 -13.61 -12.72 -2.04
CA GLU A 3 -13.12 -11.37 -2.26
C GLU A 3 -11.60 -11.37 -2.12
N LEU A 4 -10.92 -10.62 -2.98
CA LEU A 4 -9.49 -10.41 -2.88
C LEU A 4 -9.21 -9.02 -2.32
N TYR A 5 -8.08 -8.89 -1.63
CA TYR A 5 -7.63 -7.64 -1.04
C TYR A 5 -6.28 -7.31 -1.63
N ILE A 6 -6.10 -6.05 -2.01
CA ILE A 6 -4.95 -5.62 -2.78
C ILE A 6 -4.25 -4.51 -2.03
N VAL A 7 -2.93 -4.67 -1.86
CA VAL A 7 -2.08 -3.65 -1.24
C VAL A 7 -1.23 -3.05 -2.33
N ILE A 8 -1.31 -1.72 -2.46
CA ILE A 8 -0.57 -0.95 -3.46
C ILE A 8 0.40 -0.04 -2.73
N GLU A 9 1.68 -0.16 -3.08
CA GLU A 9 2.71 0.72 -2.57
C GLU A 9 3.13 1.67 -3.68
N LEU A 10 3.14 2.98 -3.40
CA LEU A 10 3.57 4.01 -4.34
C LEU A 10 4.78 4.72 -3.77
N GLN A 11 5.84 4.83 -4.58
CA GLN A 11 7.09 5.46 -4.19
C GLN A 11 7.42 6.57 -5.17
N LYS A 12 7.64 7.77 -4.66
CA LYS A 12 8.00 8.92 -5.49
C LYS A 12 9.37 9.42 -5.11
N THR A 13 10.22 9.62 -6.12
CA THR A 13 11.55 10.22 -5.96
C THR A 13 11.74 11.19 -7.13
N GLY A 14 11.77 12.49 -6.82
CA GLY A 14 11.83 13.50 -7.87
C GLY A 14 10.64 13.41 -8.79
N ASN A 15 10.90 13.20 -10.09
CA ASN A 15 9.83 13.06 -11.08
C ASN A 15 9.53 11.60 -11.42
N GLN A 16 10.04 10.66 -10.64
CA GLN A 16 9.87 9.23 -10.91
C GLN A 16 8.90 8.61 -9.92
N MET A 17 8.07 7.70 -10.42
CA MET A 17 7.15 6.94 -9.60
C MET A 17 7.39 5.46 -9.81
N ALA A 18 7.36 4.71 -8.72
CA ALA A 18 7.38 3.25 -8.75
C ALA A 18 6.16 2.75 -7.99
N SER A 19 5.68 1.57 -8.36
CA SER A 19 4.55 0.96 -7.67
C SER A 19 4.80 -0.53 -7.51
N LEU A 20 4.31 -1.07 -6.40
CA LEU A 20 4.32 -2.49 -6.11
C LEU A 20 2.91 -2.87 -5.70
N VAL A 21 2.42 -3.98 -6.26
CA VAL A 21 1.05 -4.44 -6.01
C VAL A 21 1.11 -5.89 -5.57
N THR A 22 0.44 -6.18 -4.46
CA THR A 22 0.28 -7.56 -3.97
C THR A 22 -1.19 -7.83 -3.72
N SER A 23 -1.61 -9.09 -3.91
CA SER A 23 -2.98 -9.50 -3.66
C SER A 23 -3.01 -10.56 -2.57
N HIS A 24 -4.09 -10.57 -1.79
CA HIS A 24 -4.24 -11.42 -0.61
C HIS A 24 -5.66 -11.96 -0.56
N GLU A 25 -5.80 -13.18 -0.06
CA GLU A 25 -7.10 -13.85 -0.01
C GLU A 25 -7.90 -13.49 1.24
N THR A 26 -7.26 -12.93 2.27
CA THR A 26 -7.95 -12.53 3.50
C THR A 26 -7.61 -11.10 3.84
N LEU A 27 -8.55 -10.43 4.49
CA LEU A 27 -8.33 -9.06 4.96
C LEU A 27 -7.18 -9.03 5.98
N GLN A 28 -7.08 -10.05 6.83
CA GLN A 28 -6.03 -10.10 7.85
C GLN A 28 -4.64 -10.12 7.22
N ASP A 29 -4.44 -10.94 6.19
CA ASP A 29 -3.15 -11.00 5.50
C ASP A 29 -2.84 -9.69 4.79
N ALA A 30 -3.84 -9.08 4.18
CA ALA A 30 -3.67 -7.79 3.50
C ALA A 30 -3.32 -6.69 4.50
N GLN A 31 -3.97 -6.68 5.66
CA GLN A 31 -3.67 -5.70 6.71
C GLN A 31 -2.24 -5.88 7.23
N HIS A 32 -1.80 -7.11 7.40
CA HIS A 32 -0.43 -7.38 7.82
C HIS A 32 0.57 -6.79 6.81
N LYS A 33 0.32 -7.01 5.53
CA LYS A 33 1.17 -6.44 4.47
C LYS A 33 1.10 -4.92 4.47
N PHE A 34 -0.11 -4.37 4.60
CA PHE A 34 -0.33 -2.92 4.62
C PHE A 34 0.47 -2.27 5.74
N TYR A 35 0.37 -2.79 6.95
CA TYR A 35 1.08 -2.18 8.09
C TYR A 35 2.58 -2.39 8.02
N SER A 36 3.04 -3.50 7.43
CA SER A 36 4.47 -3.72 7.21
C SER A 36 5.04 -2.68 6.24
N VAL A 37 4.33 -2.41 5.15
CA VAL A 37 4.73 -1.39 4.18
C VAL A 37 4.66 0.00 4.80
N ALA A 38 3.59 0.29 5.57
CA ALA A 38 3.43 1.58 6.21
C ALA A 38 4.55 1.86 7.20
N ALA A 39 4.96 0.85 7.97
CA ALA A 39 6.06 1.01 8.92
C ALA A 39 7.37 1.37 8.20
N ALA A 40 7.66 0.71 7.08
CA ALA A 40 8.84 1.03 6.29
C ALA A 40 8.72 2.40 5.63
N ALA A 41 7.52 2.76 5.16
CA ALA A 41 7.28 4.05 4.50
C ALA A 41 7.50 5.22 5.46
N ALA A 42 7.15 5.04 6.72
CA ALA A 42 7.26 6.12 7.73
C ALA A 42 8.70 6.57 7.93
N ILE A 43 9.67 5.68 7.72
CA ILE A 43 11.08 5.97 7.93
C ILE A 43 11.89 5.97 6.62
N SER A 44 11.21 5.88 5.47
CA SER A 44 11.91 5.87 4.19
C SER A 44 12.44 7.26 3.88
N GLN A 45 13.39 7.33 2.92
CA GLN A 45 13.95 8.60 2.49
C GLN A 45 13.39 9.04 1.14
N LEU A 46 12.31 8.42 0.70
CA LEU A 46 11.63 8.80 -0.53
C LEU A 46 10.87 10.10 -0.31
N ASP A 47 10.75 10.91 -1.36
CA ASP A 47 10.04 12.18 -1.25
C ASP A 47 8.60 11.96 -0.81
N LYS A 48 7.97 10.92 -1.32
CA LYS A 48 6.61 10.57 -0.96
C LYS A 48 6.47 9.06 -1.04
N HIS A 49 5.84 8.49 -0.02
CA HIS A 49 5.68 7.05 0.08
C HIS A 49 4.27 6.77 0.58
N SER A 50 3.47 6.09 -0.22
CA SER A 50 2.06 5.81 0.10
C SER A 50 1.82 4.32 0.10
N VAL A 51 0.86 3.89 0.90
CA VAL A 51 0.35 2.54 0.88
C VAL A 51 -1.16 2.59 0.91
N ILE A 52 -1.80 1.76 0.09
CA ILE A 52 -3.26 1.76 -0.07
C ILE A 52 -3.72 0.30 0.01
N LEU A 53 -4.76 0.06 0.79
CA LEU A 53 -5.42 -1.23 0.87
C LEU A 53 -6.81 -1.09 0.28
N ILE A 54 -7.08 -1.84 -0.77
CA ILE A 54 -8.37 -1.84 -1.45
C ILE A 54 -8.91 -3.27 -1.54
N ASN A 55 -10.21 -3.38 -1.80
CA ASN A 55 -10.79 -4.68 -2.17
C ASN A 55 -10.78 -4.84 -3.69
N ASP A 56 -11.28 -5.97 -4.20
CA ASP A 56 -11.23 -6.23 -5.63
C ASP A 56 -12.28 -5.45 -6.43
N ASP A 57 -13.15 -4.71 -5.76
CA ASP A 57 -14.03 -3.73 -6.41
C ASP A 57 -13.39 -2.36 -6.50
N GLY A 58 -12.19 -2.20 -5.94
CA GLY A 58 -11.50 -0.91 -5.92
C GLY A 58 -11.89 -0.01 -4.77
N PHE A 59 -12.66 -0.52 -3.79
CA PHE A 59 -13.05 0.27 -2.62
C PHE A 59 -11.85 0.40 -1.67
N THR A 60 -11.51 1.63 -1.30
CA THR A 60 -10.38 1.89 -0.40
C THR A 60 -10.78 1.58 1.03
N ILE A 61 -10.06 0.65 1.65
CA ILE A 61 -10.29 0.24 3.04
C ILE A 61 -9.40 1.07 3.96
N GLU A 62 -8.11 1.24 3.61
CA GLU A 62 -7.17 2.03 4.38
C GLU A 62 -6.15 2.68 3.44
N LYS A 63 -5.61 3.84 3.86
CA LYS A 63 -4.60 4.54 3.08
C LYS A 63 -3.76 5.38 4.01
N LEU A 64 -2.43 5.32 3.83
CA LEU A 64 -1.48 6.17 4.53
C LEU A 64 -0.49 6.74 3.53
N THR A 65 -0.11 8.01 3.72
CA THR A 65 0.86 8.69 2.88
C THR A 65 1.86 9.40 3.78
N PHE A 66 3.14 9.22 3.49
CA PHE A 66 4.23 9.87 4.20
C PHE A 66 5.02 10.72 3.22
N GLU A 67 5.26 11.97 3.57
CA GLU A 67 6.08 12.90 2.80
C GLU A 67 7.32 13.25 3.62
N HIS A 68 8.46 13.24 2.95
CA HIS A 68 9.74 13.47 3.63
C HIS A 68 10.52 14.62 3.04
#